data_88a0ac1bf63cfa4bef28822695279022
#
_entry.id   88a0ac1bf63cfa4bef28822695279022
#
_cell.length_a   1.000
_cell.length_b   1.000
_cell.length_c   1.000
_cell.angle_alpha   90.00
_cell.angle_beta   90.00
_cell.angle_gamma   90.00
#
_symmetry.space_group_name_H-M   'P 1'
#
loop_
_entity.id
_entity.type
_entity.pdbx_description
1 polymer ?
#
loop_
_entity_poly.entity_id
_entity_poly.type
_entity_poly.pdbx_seq_one_letter_code
_entity_poly.pdbx_strand_id
1 'polypeptide(L)'
;IIPDYISKDMKIVADAKYIALDGSNSFQDEEKATAIYYKTITYMYRWNAKIGLLLYPISSSNSIAISEHHILETDGCVIKVGFPIPKCYGTFSEFSEMMEINEGCYLEHCRNMLLG
;
A
#
# COMPACT_ATOMS: atom_id res chain seq x y z
N ILE A 1 19.19 5.51 0.76
CA ILE A 1 17.94 4.72 0.63
C ILE A 1 16.81 5.64 0.23
N ILE A 2 16.08 5.29 -0.80
CA ILE A 2 14.96 6.07 -1.31
C ILE A 2 13.73 5.14 -1.45
N PRO A 3 12.50 5.67 -1.29
CA PRO A 3 11.29 4.89 -1.52
C PRO A 3 11.13 4.58 -3.01
N ASP A 4 10.31 3.56 -3.32
CA ASP A 4 10.04 3.16 -4.71
C ASP A 4 9.36 4.28 -5.51
N TYR A 5 8.58 5.11 -4.84
CA TYR A 5 7.82 6.17 -5.48
C TYR A 5 7.71 7.39 -4.57
N ILE A 6 7.87 8.57 -5.17
CA ILE A 6 7.62 9.86 -4.52
C ILE A 6 6.75 10.67 -5.46
N SER A 7 5.62 11.22 -4.98
CA SER A 7 4.76 12.06 -5.80
C SER A 7 5.48 13.36 -6.17
N LYS A 8 5.05 13.99 -7.28
CA LYS A 8 5.70 15.22 -7.79
C LYS A 8 5.67 16.36 -6.79
N ASP A 9 4.62 16.44 -5.98
CA ASP A 9 4.47 17.46 -4.94
C ASP A 9 5.07 17.03 -3.60
N MET A 10 5.70 15.86 -3.55
CA MET A 10 6.32 15.26 -2.36
C MET A 10 5.38 15.01 -1.19
N LYS A 11 4.06 14.98 -1.42
CA LYS A 11 3.07 14.71 -0.38
C LYS A 11 2.97 13.23 -0.03
N ILE A 12 3.30 12.35 -0.98
CA ILE A 12 3.17 10.91 -0.83
C ILE A 12 4.50 10.23 -1.15
N VAL A 13 4.96 9.40 -0.23
CA VAL A 13 5.99 8.40 -0.50
C VAL A 13 5.32 7.04 -0.49
N ALA A 14 5.71 6.16 -1.41
CA ALA A 14 5.08 4.86 -1.56
C ALA A 14 6.10 3.76 -1.82
N ASP A 15 5.83 2.59 -1.27
CA ASP A 15 6.61 1.38 -1.50
C ASP A 15 5.66 0.21 -1.77
N ALA A 16 6.06 -0.66 -2.69
CA ALA A 16 5.40 -1.93 -2.93
C ALA A 16 6.19 -3.05 -2.26
N LYS A 17 5.50 -3.90 -1.50
CA LYS A 17 6.12 -5.01 -0.77
C LYS A 17 5.40 -6.31 -1.09
N TYR A 18 6.15 -7.40 -1.12
CA TYR A 18 5.62 -8.72 -1.46
C TYR A 18 5.31 -9.59 -0.24
N ILE A 19 5.18 -8.96 0.94
CA ILE A 19 4.77 -9.66 2.15
C ILE A 19 3.41 -9.12 2.60
N ALA A 20 2.63 -9.97 3.24
CA ALA A 20 1.34 -9.54 3.78
C ALA A 20 1.56 -8.57 4.95
N LEU A 21 0.90 -7.41 4.90
CA LEU A 21 1.01 -6.37 5.93
C LEU A 21 -0.30 -6.26 6.73
N ASP A 22 -1.17 -7.25 6.63
CA ASP A 22 -2.50 -7.26 7.24
C ASP A 22 -2.57 -7.99 8.57
N GLY A 23 -1.43 -8.44 9.10
CA GLY A 23 -1.38 -9.19 10.36
C GLY A 23 -1.55 -10.70 10.21
N SER A 24 -1.68 -11.22 8.98
CA SER A 24 -1.81 -12.66 8.73
C SER A 24 -0.45 -13.37 8.66
N ASN A 25 0.60 -12.71 9.09
CA ASN A 25 1.98 -13.13 8.92
C ASN A 25 2.47 -14.07 10.02
N SER A 26 3.54 -14.83 9.73
CA SER A 26 4.35 -15.46 10.76
C SER A 26 5.05 -14.40 11.63
N PHE A 27 5.60 -14.82 12.77
CA PHE A 27 6.32 -13.90 13.67
C PHE A 27 7.45 -13.15 12.94
N GLN A 28 8.22 -13.85 12.10
CA GLN A 28 9.30 -13.22 11.33
C GLN A 28 8.78 -12.18 10.35
N ASP A 29 7.62 -12.45 9.73
CA ASP A 29 7.00 -11.51 8.80
C ASP A 29 6.44 -10.29 9.54
N GLU A 30 5.97 -10.46 10.78
CA GLU A 30 5.55 -9.34 11.63
C GLU A 30 6.70 -8.40 11.96
N GLU A 31 7.90 -8.96 12.24
CA GLU A 31 9.09 -8.14 12.44
C GLU A 31 9.45 -7.35 11.19
N LYS A 32 9.37 -7.99 10.02
CA LYS A 32 9.61 -7.32 8.73
C LYS A 32 8.58 -6.23 8.48
N ALA A 33 7.30 -6.51 8.76
CA ALA A 33 6.23 -5.53 8.59
C ALA A 33 6.44 -4.32 9.48
N THR A 34 6.86 -4.53 10.74
CA THR A 34 7.18 -3.44 11.67
C THR A 34 8.36 -2.61 11.16
N ALA A 35 9.41 -3.26 10.66
CA ALA A 35 10.56 -2.57 10.10
C ALA A 35 10.19 -1.74 8.87
N ILE A 36 9.33 -2.26 8.01
CA ILE A 36 8.82 -1.56 6.83
C ILE A 36 8.03 -0.31 7.26
N TYR A 37 7.20 -0.44 8.30
CA TYR A 37 6.42 0.67 8.82
C TYR A 37 7.32 1.81 9.31
N TYR A 38 8.33 1.50 10.11
CA TYR A 38 9.26 2.52 10.61
C TYR A 38 10.10 3.13 9.49
N LYS A 39 10.50 2.34 8.52
CA LYS A 39 11.23 2.81 7.36
C LYS A 39 10.39 3.79 6.54
N THR A 40 9.10 3.51 6.40
CA THR A 40 8.15 4.39 5.71
C THR A 40 8.03 5.73 6.42
N ILE A 41 7.93 5.72 7.76
CA ILE A 41 7.90 6.95 8.56
C ILE A 41 9.20 7.75 8.36
N THR A 42 10.33 7.07 8.31
CA THR A 42 11.63 7.72 8.05
C THR A 42 11.64 8.40 6.68
N TYR A 43 11.10 7.75 5.66
CA TYR A 43 10.98 8.36 4.33
C TYR A 43 10.05 9.57 4.34
N MET A 44 8.92 9.48 5.03
CA MET A 44 7.99 10.60 5.17
C MET A 44 8.68 11.80 5.80
N TYR A 45 9.44 11.58 6.86
CA TYR A 45 10.19 12.64 7.51
C TYR A 45 11.23 13.25 6.57
N ARG A 46 12.00 12.41 5.88
CA ARG A 46 13.08 12.85 5.00
C ARG A 46 12.57 13.71 3.85
N TRP A 47 11.45 13.38 3.26
CA TRP A 47 10.86 14.10 2.13
C TRP A 47 9.73 15.04 2.54
N ASN A 48 9.49 15.19 3.84
CA ASN A 48 8.40 16.01 4.37
C ASN A 48 7.04 15.62 3.78
N ALA A 49 6.84 14.31 3.59
CA ALA A 49 5.60 13.78 3.06
C ALA A 49 4.62 13.50 4.19
N LYS A 50 3.34 13.77 3.97
CA LYS A 50 2.28 13.55 4.96
C LYS A 50 1.64 12.17 4.83
N ILE A 51 1.82 11.51 3.69
CA ILE A 51 1.26 10.19 3.43
C ILE A 51 2.38 9.23 3.06
N GLY A 52 2.45 8.12 3.78
CA GLY A 52 3.26 6.97 3.43
C GLY A 52 2.34 5.84 2.97
N LEU A 53 2.45 5.42 1.72
CA LEU A 53 1.61 4.41 1.12
C LEU A 53 2.37 3.10 1.01
N LEU A 54 1.82 2.03 1.60
CA LEU A 54 2.37 0.68 1.49
C LEU A 54 1.40 -0.20 0.71
N LEU A 55 1.85 -0.67 -0.44
CA LEU A 55 1.09 -1.54 -1.31
C LEU A 55 1.58 -2.98 -1.15
N TYR A 56 0.67 -3.91 -0.91
CA TYR A 56 1.00 -5.32 -0.76
C TYR A 56 -0.07 -6.21 -1.39
N PRO A 57 0.29 -7.40 -1.89
CA PRO A 57 -0.69 -8.29 -2.49
C PRO A 57 -1.52 -9.01 -1.45
N ILE A 58 -2.80 -9.22 -1.72
CA ILE A 58 -3.68 -10.06 -0.93
C ILE A 58 -4.35 -11.10 -1.82
N SER A 59 -4.62 -12.28 -1.25
CA SER A 59 -5.37 -13.35 -1.93
C SER A 59 -6.62 -13.75 -1.15
N SER A 60 -6.82 -13.18 0.03
CA SER A 60 -7.93 -13.54 0.93
C SER A 60 -9.23 -12.81 0.63
N SER A 61 -9.21 -11.82 -0.26
CA SER A 61 -10.36 -11.00 -0.60
C SER A 61 -10.32 -10.62 -2.07
N ASN A 62 -11.48 -10.34 -2.64
CA ASN A 62 -11.63 -9.85 -4.01
C ASN A 62 -11.69 -8.32 -4.08
N SER A 63 -11.61 -7.64 -2.95
CA SER A 63 -11.68 -6.19 -2.88
C SER A 63 -10.46 -5.60 -2.19
N ILE A 64 -10.13 -4.36 -2.54
CA ILE A 64 -9.02 -3.62 -1.95
C ILE A 64 -9.27 -3.44 -0.46
N ALA A 65 -8.25 -3.75 0.34
CA ALA A 65 -8.26 -3.54 1.79
C ALA A 65 -7.41 -2.32 2.12
N ILE A 66 -7.98 -1.37 2.87
CA ILE A 66 -7.29 -0.14 3.25
C ILE A 66 -7.25 -0.04 4.77
N SER A 67 -6.07 0.23 5.30
CA SER A 67 -5.85 0.45 6.73
C SER A 67 -5.02 1.71 6.92
N GLU A 68 -5.53 2.66 7.71
CA GLU A 68 -4.88 3.93 7.98
C GLU A 68 -4.29 3.94 9.39
N HIS A 69 -3.04 4.42 9.50
CA HIS A 69 -2.35 4.55 10.78
C HIS A 69 -1.83 5.96 10.94
N HIS A 70 -2.50 6.75 11.77
CA HIS A 70 -2.07 8.11 12.06
C HIS A 70 -0.84 8.10 12.97
N ILE A 71 0.12 8.95 12.64
CA ILE A 71 1.34 9.11 13.46
C ILE A 71 1.03 10.12 14.54
N LEU A 72 1.23 9.71 15.80
CA LEU A 72 0.92 10.54 16.97
C LEU A 72 1.63 11.91 16.90
N GLU A 73 0.89 12.94 17.27
CA GLU A 73 1.37 14.33 17.36
C GLU A 73 1.81 14.92 16.02
N THR A 74 1.41 14.30 14.91
CA THR A 74 1.67 14.83 13.57
C THR A 74 0.38 14.75 12.75
N ASP A 75 0.40 15.37 11.57
CA ASP A 75 -0.66 15.19 10.56
C ASP A 75 -0.30 14.10 9.55
N GLY A 76 0.74 13.31 9.83
CA GLY A 76 1.18 12.22 8.99
C GLY A 76 0.34 10.96 9.15
N CYS A 77 0.22 10.21 8.07
CA CYS A 77 -0.54 8.97 8.05
C CYS A 77 0.16 7.95 7.17
N VAL A 78 0.27 6.70 7.69
CA VAL A 78 0.71 5.56 6.89
C VAL A 78 -0.54 4.79 6.47
N ILE A 79 -0.70 4.60 5.16
CA ILE A 79 -1.84 3.88 4.60
C ILE A 79 -1.35 2.58 4.00
N LYS A 80 -1.87 1.46 4.49
CA LYS A 80 -1.61 0.13 3.94
C LYS A 80 -2.72 -0.23 2.98
N VAL A 81 -2.37 -0.55 1.75
CA VAL A 81 -3.33 -0.94 0.70
C VAL A 81 -3.05 -2.37 0.29
N GLY A 82 -3.99 -3.25 0.60
CA GLY A 82 -3.97 -4.63 0.12
C GLY A 82 -4.58 -4.69 -1.29
N PHE A 83 -3.76 -5.00 -2.28
CA PHE A 83 -4.19 -5.11 -3.67
C PHE A 83 -4.60 -6.57 -3.95
N PRO A 84 -5.87 -6.83 -4.29
CA PRO A 84 -6.32 -8.19 -4.53
C PRO A 84 -5.75 -8.76 -5.83
N ILE A 85 -5.08 -9.90 -5.70
CA ILE A 85 -4.58 -10.64 -6.86
C ILE A 85 -5.60 -11.74 -7.15
N PRO A 86 -6.22 -11.75 -8.35
CA PRO A 86 -7.22 -12.76 -8.69
C PRO A 86 -6.63 -14.16 -8.67
N LYS A 87 -7.38 -15.10 -8.13
CA LYS A 87 -7.01 -16.51 -8.24
C LYS A 87 -7.28 -16.97 -9.67
N CYS A 88 -6.28 -17.62 -10.28
CA CYS A 88 -6.37 -18.09 -11.66
C CYS A 88 -7.23 -19.35 -11.77
N TYR A 89 -8.54 -19.20 -11.89
CA TYR A 89 -9.45 -20.33 -12.15
C TYR A 89 -9.96 -20.37 -13.57
N GLY A 90 -9.49 -19.53 -14.45
CA GLY A 90 -10.01 -19.43 -15.80
C GLY A 90 -8.90 -19.11 -16.79
N THR A 91 -9.28 -18.38 -17.82
CA THR A 91 -8.35 -17.97 -18.87
C THR A 91 -7.52 -16.77 -18.46
N PHE A 92 -6.42 -16.55 -19.16
CA PHE A 92 -5.65 -15.33 -19.00
C PHE A 92 -6.48 -14.06 -19.22
N SER A 93 -7.43 -14.14 -20.15
CA SER A 93 -8.34 -13.03 -20.45
C SER A 93 -9.18 -12.63 -19.23
N GLU A 94 -9.73 -13.62 -18.50
CA GLU A 94 -10.49 -13.37 -17.28
C GLU A 94 -9.62 -12.78 -16.18
N PHE A 95 -8.42 -13.30 -16.01
CA PHE A 95 -7.46 -12.77 -15.05
C PHE A 95 -7.13 -11.32 -15.37
N SER A 96 -6.87 -11.01 -16.65
CA SER A 96 -6.53 -9.68 -17.11
C SER A 96 -7.67 -8.69 -16.86
N GLU A 97 -8.91 -9.08 -17.11
CA GLU A 97 -10.07 -8.23 -16.83
C GLU A 97 -10.21 -7.93 -15.34
N MET A 98 -10.03 -8.92 -14.48
CA MET A 98 -10.11 -8.73 -13.04
C MET A 98 -8.99 -7.82 -12.53
N MET A 99 -7.78 -7.97 -13.08
CA MET A 99 -6.66 -7.09 -12.74
C MET A 99 -6.93 -5.64 -13.15
N GLU A 100 -7.50 -5.43 -14.34
CA GLU A 100 -7.87 -4.08 -14.78
C GLU A 100 -8.89 -3.41 -13.86
N ILE A 101 -9.89 -4.16 -13.41
CA ILE A 101 -10.88 -3.65 -12.46
C ILE A 101 -10.20 -3.26 -11.15
N ASN A 102 -9.33 -4.11 -10.62
CA ASN A 102 -8.62 -3.85 -9.37
C ASN A 102 -7.67 -2.65 -9.48
N GLU A 103 -6.98 -2.53 -10.61
CA GLU A 103 -6.12 -1.38 -10.90
C GLU A 103 -6.93 -0.08 -10.95
N GLY A 104 -8.10 -0.11 -11.57
CA GLY A 104 -8.99 1.04 -11.63
C GLY A 104 -9.45 1.49 -10.24
N CYS A 105 -9.81 0.56 -9.39
CA CYS A 105 -10.18 0.85 -8.00
C CYS A 105 -8.99 1.43 -7.22
N TYR A 106 -7.81 0.87 -7.38
CA TYR A 106 -6.60 1.38 -6.74
C TYR A 106 -6.28 2.80 -7.17
N LEU A 107 -6.35 3.09 -8.47
CA LEU A 107 -6.08 4.42 -9.01
C LEU A 107 -7.09 5.44 -8.49
N GLU A 108 -8.36 5.05 -8.34
CA GLU A 108 -9.38 5.92 -7.77
C GLU A 108 -9.06 6.26 -6.31
N HIS A 109 -8.66 5.28 -5.51
CA HIS A 109 -8.23 5.53 -4.14
C HIS A 109 -7.04 6.48 -4.07
N CYS A 110 -6.04 6.30 -4.93
CA CYS A 110 -4.88 7.19 -5.00
C CYS A 110 -5.29 8.61 -5.38
N ARG A 111 -6.19 8.76 -6.33
CA ARG A 111 -6.71 10.06 -6.75
C ARG A 111 -7.42 10.75 -5.58
N ASN A 112 -8.25 10.04 -4.84
CA ASN A 112 -8.94 10.59 -3.68
C ASN A 112 -7.97 11.02 -2.58
N MET A 113 -6.89 10.30 -2.36
CA MET A 113 -5.85 10.69 -1.42
C MET A 113 -5.17 11.99 -1.83
N LEU A 114 -4.92 12.19 -3.12
CA LEU A 114 -4.28 13.40 -3.64
C LEU A 114 -5.20 14.62 -3.58
N LEU A 115 -6.51 14.42 -3.70
CA LEU A 115 -7.50 15.49 -3.68
C LEU A 115 -8.00 15.82 -2.26
N GLY A 116 -7.84 14.86 -1.37
CA GLY A 116 -8.22 15.02 0.02
C GLY A 116 -7.09 15.56 0.84
#